data_45f09dad4e9d5037ef505ed8da527df8
#
_entry.id   45f09dad4e9d5037ef505ed8da527df8
#
_cell.length_a   1.000
_cell.length_b   1.000
_cell.length_c   1.000
_cell.angle_alpha   90.00
_cell.angle_beta   90.00
_cell.angle_gamma   90.00
#
_symmetry.space_group_name_H-M   'P 1'
#
loop_
_entity.id
_entity.type
_entity.pdbx_description
1 polymer ?
#
loop_
_entity_poly.entity_id
_entity_poly.type
_entity_poly.pdbx_seq_one_letter_code
_entity_poly.pdbx_strand_id
1 'polypeptide(L)'
;MKFVLFGTVATMDSTFAVLANGAIYVDGNVIVAVADRAAPPPAGFAGATLVDTGGIIFPGLIELHNHLSYDALGLWRVPQKFTNRGQWQNNADYKVNVSGPMTTIARSRDARLLAAVARYAETKCLFGGVATSEGISLKGDNMDTSYRSAMRVVDDPGDKQFPCARTHIPDLSASDWTMFKNELDRSSCMLLHLSEGLDAAARNAFLALKNGDQWAITAALAGIHCTALKPQDFAVMKENGGSVVWSPLSNLLLYGGTTDIAAVRSASLDIALGSDWSPSGSKNLLHELKVAKVANDAFNIGLTDRDIVAMSTSTAARIVKWDALVGSLSVGKRADFTVLAVPGTTADPYGSLIDARETDLVLLIIDGQPVLGTAALMSALGQTGETVALGSATRIVNYGAGDPRLPTLTFAQAKAAMADALSRLPTLPADEAAGRGVSGHALAASARPHLRLALDEEPASGVAQRPRLPLNGQPTGPDAMWSAATKPPPLKPLQLDPPSVADDPNYGAMLQAQANIPPAIKAGLESYYG
;
A
#
# COMPACT_ATOMS: atom_id res chain seq x y z
N MET A 1 -15.31 -10.92 -21.16
CA MET A 1 -16.72 -11.06 -20.69
C MET A 1 -17.38 -9.70 -20.78
N LYS A 2 -18.68 -9.64 -21.20
CA LYS A 2 -19.45 -8.39 -21.11
C LYS A 2 -20.37 -8.43 -19.92
N PHE A 3 -20.33 -7.37 -19.11
CA PHE A 3 -21.22 -7.22 -17.96
C PHE A 3 -21.58 -5.75 -17.73
N VAL A 4 -22.65 -5.54 -16.98
CA VAL A 4 -23.10 -4.22 -16.57
C VAL A 4 -23.25 -4.21 -15.06
N LEU A 5 -22.64 -3.25 -14.39
CA LEU A 5 -22.84 -3.01 -12.96
C LEU A 5 -23.82 -1.85 -12.77
N PHE A 6 -24.83 -2.08 -11.93
CA PHE A 6 -25.76 -1.05 -11.48
C PHE A 6 -25.48 -0.67 -10.03
N GLY A 7 -25.61 0.61 -9.72
CA GLY A 7 -25.41 1.15 -8.37
C GLY A 7 -25.30 2.67 -8.38
N THR A 8 -25.01 3.27 -7.24
CA THR A 8 -24.55 4.66 -7.20
C THR A 8 -23.12 4.72 -7.73
N VAL A 9 -22.84 5.53 -8.75
CA VAL A 9 -21.52 5.61 -9.38
C VAL A 9 -20.86 6.93 -9.03
N ALA A 10 -19.76 6.88 -8.28
CA ALA A 10 -18.87 8.01 -8.01
C ALA A 10 -17.72 7.98 -9.02
N THR A 11 -17.78 8.83 -10.05
CA THR A 11 -16.91 8.70 -11.23
C THR A 11 -15.44 9.04 -10.97
N MET A 12 -15.14 9.92 -10.02
CA MET A 12 -13.80 10.45 -9.74
C MET A 12 -13.09 11.02 -10.97
N ASP A 13 -13.84 11.37 -12.04
CA ASP A 13 -13.33 12.06 -13.21
C ASP A 13 -13.19 13.58 -12.96
N SER A 14 -12.88 14.36 -13.97
CA SER A 14 -12.69 15.81 -13.85
C SER A 14 -13.93 16.58 -13.37
N THR A 15 -15.12 15.98 -13.50
CA THR A 15 -16.40 16.56 -13.06
C THR A 15 -16.81 16.08 -11.67
N PHE A 16 -16.22 14.99 -11.18
CA PHE A 16 -16.60 14.30 -9.96
C PHE A 16 -18.10 13.96 -9.92
N ALA A 17 -18.64 13.55 -11.05
CA ALA A 17 -20.06 13.24 -11.17
C ALA A 17 -20.46 12.06 -10.27
N VAL A 18 -21.62 12.19 -9.63
CA VAL A 18 -22.26 11.11 -8.88
C VAL A 18 -23.57 10.76 -9.55
N LEU A 19 -23.68 9.54 -10.06
CA LEU A 19 -24.89 9.01 -10.68
C LEU A 19 -25.61 8.15 -9.63
N ALA A 20 -26.67 8.66 -9.02
CA ALA A 20 -27.40 7.94 -7.98
C ALA A 20 -28.03 6.62 -8.48
N ASN A 21 -28.36 6.54 -9.75
CA ASN A 21 -28.87 5.35 -10.43
C ASN A 21 -28.01 5.07 -11.65
N GLY A 22 -26.74 4.74 -11.43
CA GLY A 22 -25.75 4.58 -12.48
C GLY A 22 -25.69 3.18 -13.06
N ALA A 23 -25.16 3.10 -14.29
CA ALA A 23 -24.82 1.88 -15.00
C ALA A 23 -23.42 2.00 -15.59
N ILE A 24 -22.56 1.01 -15.34
CA ILE A 24 -21.22 0.91 -15.93
C ILE A 24 -21.20 -0.31 -16.85
N TYR A 25 -20.93 -0.09 -18.12
CA TYR A 25 -20.85 -1.12 -19.15
C TYR A 25 -19.40 -1.51 -19.39
N VAL A 26 -19.08 -2.79 -19.25
CA VAL A 26 -17.73 -3.32 -19.38
C VAL A 26 -17.65 -4.36 -20.46
N ASP A 27 -16.64 -4.26 -21.32
CA ASP A 27 -16.27 -5.28 -22.31
C ASP A 27 -14.81 -5.71 -22.11
N GLY A 28 -14.63 -6.95 -21.70
CA GLY A 28 -13.32 -7.45 -21.31
C GLY A 28 -12.80 -6.72 -20.07
N ASN A 29 -11.77 -5.91 -20.26
CA ASN A 29 -11.13 -5.13 -19.18
C ASN A 29 -11.33 -3.61 -19.35
N VAL A 30 -12.25 -3.16 -20.22
CA VAL A 30 -12.41 -1.75 -20.55
C VAL A 30 -13.84 -1.28 -20.23
N ILE A 31 -13.95 -0.09 -19.67
CA ILE A 31 -15.22 0.64 -19.50
C ILE A 31 -15.66 1.16 -20.86
N VAL A 32 -16.81 0.69 -21.35
CA VAL A 32 -17.39 1.11 -22.64
C VAL A 32 -18.34 2.28 -22.48
N ALA A 33 -19.10 2.32 -21.39
CA ALA A 33 -19.99 3.43 -21.10
C ALA A 33 -20.22 3.57 -19.59
N VAL A 34 -20.48 4.80 -19.17
CA VAL A 34 -21.00 5.14 -17.85
C VAL A 34 -22.21 6.06 -18.08
N ALA A 35 -23.38 5.66 -17.60
CA ALA A 35 -24.63 6.35 -17.90
C ALA A 35 -25.63 6.23 -16.73
N ASP A 36 -26.74 6.96 -16.80
CA ASP A 36 -27.90 6.64 -15.97
C ASP A 36 -28.47 5.28 -16.38
N ARG A 37 -28.90 4.46 -15.42
CA ARG A 37 -29.48 3.13 -15.63
C ARG A 37 -30.70 3.14 -16.57
N ALA A 38 -31.45 4.25 -16.59
CA ALA A 38 -32.62 4.42 -17.46
C ALA A 38 -32.25 4.77 -18.91
N ALA A 39 -30.98 5.12 -19.17
CA ALA A 39 -30.53 5.41 -20.52
C ALA A 39 -30.48 4.13 -21.38
N PRO A 40 -30.70 4.24 -22.71
CA PRO A 40 -30.55 3.09 -23.59
C PRO A 40 -29.14 2.47 -23.49
N PRO A 41 -29.03 1.14 -23.41
CA PRO A 41 -27.72 0.47 -23.35
C PRO A 41 -26.94 0.70 -24.66
N PRO A 42 -25.62 0.78 -24.60
CA PRO A 42 -24.79 0.88 -25.79
C PRO A 42 -24.95 -0.37 -26.67
N ALA A 43 -24.66 -0.22 -27.96
CA ALA A 43 -24.74 -1.33 -28.91
C ALA A 43 -23.87 -2.52 -28.47
N GLY A 44 -24.39 -3.73 -28.65
CA GLY A 44 -23.67 -4.96 -28.34
C GLY A 44 -23.75 -5.44 -26.90
N PHE A 45 -24.62 -4.83 -26.05
CA PHE A 45 -24.83 -5.23 -24.64
C PHE A 45 -26.17 -5.95 -24.39
N ALA A 46 -26.96 -6.28 -25.43
CA ALA A 46 -28.25 -6.97 -25.28
C ALA A 46 -28.16 -8.32 -24.54
N GLY A 47 -27.00 -9.01 -24.61
CA GLY A 47 -26.75 -10.29 -23.91
C GLY A 47 -25.73 -10.21 -22.77
N ALA A 48 -25.40 -9.01 -22.30
CA ALA A 48 -24.46 -8.84 -21.23
C ALA A 48 -25.04 -9.32 -19.88
N THR A 49 -24.16 -9.79 -18.99
CA THR A 49 -24.54 -10.10 -17.61
C THR A 49 -24.89 -8.81 -16.87
N LEU A 50 -26.10 -8.73 -16.33
CA LEU A 50 -26.57 -7.57 -15.57
C LEU A 50 -26.43 -7.85 -14.07
N VAL A 51 -25.71 -7.01 -13.34
CA VAL A 51 -25.43 -7.17 -11.92
C VAL A 51 -25.81 -5.90 -11.17
N ASP A 52 -26.82 -6.00 -10.32
CA ASP A 52 -27.15 -4.94 -9.36
C ASP A 52 -26.28 -5.12 -8.12
N THR A 53 -25.39 -4.16 -7.87
CA THR A 53 -24.49 -4.22 -6.74
C THR A 53 -25.17 -3.85 -5.42
N GLY A 54 -26.29 -3.12 -5.50
CA GLY A 54 -26.96 -2.52 -4.34
C GLY A 54 -26.09 -1.54 -3.55
N GLY A 55 -24.99 -1.07 -4.14
CA GLY A 55 -23.96 -0.31 -3.43
C GLY A 55 -23.45 0.92 -4.20
N ILE A 56 -22.36 1.50 -3.66
CA ILE A 56 -21.63 2.59 -4.30
C ILE A 56 -20.42 2.03 -5.02
N ILE A 57 -20.26 2.39 -6.27
CA ILE A 57 -19.16 1.96 -7.15
C ILE A 57 -18.17 3.11 -7.28
N PHE A 58 -16.95 2.89 -6.82
CA PHE A 58 -15.80 3.76 -6.98
C PHE A 58 -14.79 3.16 -7.98
N PRO A 59 -13.85 3.96 -8.54
CA PRO A 59 -12.65 3.39 -9.15
C PRO A 59 -11.91 2.52 -8.13
N GLY A 60 -11.24 1.48 -8.60
CA GLY A 60 -10.35 0.69 -7.74
C GLY A 60 -9.35 1.56 -7.01
N LEU A 61 -9.19 1.37 -5.71
CA LEU A 61 -8.32 2.20 -4.88
C LEU A 61 -6.85 1.96 -5.25
N ILE A 62 -6.07 3.04 -5.23
CA ILE A 62 -4.64 3.08 -5.55
C ILE A 62 -3.88 3.56 -4.32
N GLU A 63 -2.97 2.74 -3.84
CA GLU A 63 -2.11 2.99 -2.71
C GLU A 63 -0.67 3.21 -3.19
N LEU A 64 -0.08 4.36 -2.88
CA LEU A 64 1.24 4.72 -3.39
C LEU A 64 2.38 4.62 -2.36
N HIS A 65 2.11 4.06 -1.20
CA HIS A 65 3.14 3.75 -0.21
C HIS A 65 2.71 2.63 0.71
N ASN A 66 3.36 1.47 0.58
CA ASN A 66 3.18 0.34 1.48
C ASN A 66 4.40 -0.60 1.42
N HIS A 67 4.91 -0.98 2.59
CA HIS A 67 5.95 -2.00 2.74
C HIS A 67 5.33 -3.38 2.96
N LEU A 68 4.64 -3.90 1.94
CA LEU A 68 3.85 -5.12 1.99
C LEU A 68 4.57 -6.33 2.58
N SER A 69 5.90 -6.39 2.41
CA SER A 69 6.74 -7.45 2.99
C SER A 69 6.62 -7.55 4.50
N TYR A 70 6.25 -6.47 5.19
CA TYR A 70 6.15 -6.36 6.65
C TYR A 70 4.72 -6.52 7.17
N ASP A 71 3.72 -6.60 6.32
CA ASP A 71 2.30 -6.60 6.69
C ASP A 71 1.80 -7.85 7.41
N ALA A 72 2.68 -8.82 7.62
CA ALA A 72 2.43 -9.95 8.51
C ALA A 72 2.64 -9.60 10.00
N LEU A 73 3.30 -8.49 10.30
CA LEU A 73 3.57 -8.03 11.65
C LEU A 73 2.47 -7.10 12.16
N GLY A 74 2.11 -7.23 13.43
CA GLY A 74 1.15 -6.36 14.08
C GLY A 74 1.72 -4.99 14.45
N LEU A 75 0.82 -4.10 14.86
CA LEU A 75 1.16 -2.75 15.28
C LEU A 75 2.25 -2.75 16.37
N TRP A 76 3.37 -2.13 16.06
CA TRP A 76 4.48 -1.97 16.98
C TRP A 76 4.13 -0.93 18.04
N ARG A 77 4.31 -1.27 19.31
CA ARG A 77 4.22 -0.30 20.38
C ARG A 77 5.47 0.57 20.35
N VAL A 78 5.36 1.74 19.70
CA VAL A 78 6.48 2.66 19.52
C VAL A 78 6.98 3.14 20.89
N PRO A 79 8.25 2.85 21.27
CA PRO A 79 8.71 3.00 22.65
C PRO A 79 8.92 4.47 23.07
N GLN A 80 9.12 5.34 22.09
CA GLN A 80 9.40 6.77 22.33
C GLN A 80 9.07 7.59 21.10
N LYS A 81 8.97 8.90 21.24
CA LYS A 81 8.87 9.82 20.11
C LYS A 81 10.24 9.96 19.45
N PHE A 82 10.30 9.68 18.17
CA PHE A 82 11.47 9.89 17.34
C PHE A 82 11.42 11.24 16.63
N THR A 83 12.55 11.73 16.11
CA THR A 83 12.62 12.99 15.37
C THR A 83 13.03 12.79 13.91
N ASN A 84 13.60 11.63 13.54
CA ASN A 84 13.93 11.25 12.18
C ASN A 84 14.04 9.74 12.02
N ARG A 85 14.03 9.28 10.77
CA ARG A 85 14.08 7.87 10.37
C ARG A 85 15.28 7.12 10.98
N GLY A 86 16.48 7.71 10.97
CA GLY A 86 17.69 7.04 11.46
C GLY A 86 17.62 6.65 12.94
N GLN A 87 16.79 7.36 13.74
CA GLN A 87 16.65 7.04 15.15
C GLN A 87 15.85 5.75 15.38
N TRP A 88 14.69 5.58 14.73
CA TRP A 88 13.88 4.39 14.97
C TRP A 88 14.46 3.15 14.28
N GLN A 89 15.07 3.28 13.11
CA GLN A 89 15.76 2.17 12.43
C GLN A 89 16.90 1.58 13.29
N ASN A 90 17.59 2.43 14.06
CA ASN A 90 18.66 1.98 14.96
C ASN A 90 18.16 1.55 16.35
N ASN A 91 16.88 1.68 16.66
CA ASN A 91 16.33 1.33 17.96
C ASN A 91 16.32 -0.20 18.17
N ALA A 92 16.77 -0.64 19.35
CA ALA A 92 16.84 -2.06 19.68
C ALA A 92 15.46 -2.74 19.70
N ASP A 93 14.42 -2.04 20.14
CA ASP A 93 13.06 -2.58 20.19
C ASP A 93 12.47 -2.76 18.78
N TYR A 94 12.75 -1.85 17.85
CA TYR A 94 12.45 -1.99 16.43
C TYR A 94 13.11 -3.24 15.82
N LYS A 95 14.39 -3.46 16.15
CA LYS A 95 15.14 -4.64 15.65
C LYS A 95 14.55 -5.96 16.15
N VAL A 96 14.04 -6.01 17.36
CA VAL A 96 13.43 -7.21 17.94
C VAL A 96 12.02 -7.47 17.42
N ASN A 97 11.22 -6.41 17.24
CA ASN A 97 9.79 -6.55 16.94
C ASN A 97 9.46 -6.40 15.45
N VAL A 98 10.31 -5.78 14.63
CA VAL A 98 10.01 -5.48 13.22
C VAL A 98 11.10 -6.02 12.29
N SER A 99 12.30 -5.42 12.25
CA SER A 99 13.28 -5.75 11.22
C SER A 99 13.89 -7.14 11.40
N GLY A 100 14.19 -7.58 12.62
CA GLY A 100 14.76 -8.90 12.90
C GLY A 100 13.83 -10.05 12.49
N PRO A 101 12.54 -10.05 12.89
CA PRO A 101 11.55 -11.00 12.41
C PRO A 101 11.50 -11.12 10.89
N MET A 102 11.35 -10.00 10.18
CA MET A 102 11.25 -10.04 8.72
C MET A 102 12.57 -10.41 8.04
N THR A 103 13.72 -9.99 8.58
CA THR A 103 15.04 -10.47 8.11
C THR A 103 15.16 -11.99 8.23
N THR A 104 14.66 -12.57 9.33
CA THR A 104 14.67 -14.03 9.52
C THR A 104 13.78 -14.72 8.49
N ILE A 105 12.57 -14.21 8.26
CA ILE A 105 11.64 -14.72 7.25
C ILE A 105 12.22 -14.56 5.83
N ALA A 106 12.79 -13.40 5.51
CA ALA A 106 13.37 -13.13 4.18
C ALA A 106 14.59 -14.01 3.86
N ARG A 107 15.28 -14.51 4.88
CA ARG A 107 16.41 -15.44 4.73
C ARG A 107 16.00 -16.92 4.75
N SER A 108 14.72 -17.21 4.91
CA SER A 108 14.20 -18.57 4.88
C SER A 108 14.55 -19.27 3.58
N ARG A 109 14.78 -20.56 3.68
CA ARG A 109 14.96 -21.48 2.53
C ARG A 109 13.64 -22.08 2.05
N ASP A 110 12.56 -21.80 2.76
CA ASP A 110 11.26 -22.35 2.48
C ASP A 110 10.50 -21.47 1.46
N ALA A 111 10.43 -21.92 0.21
CA ALA A 111 9.69 -21.21 -0.83
C ALA A 111 8.19 -21.04 -0.50
N ARG A 112 7.61 -21.91 0.35
CA ARG A 112 6.22 -21.77 0.80
C ARG A 112 6.08 -20.59 1.77
N LEU A 113 7.11 -20.30 2.57
CA LEU A 113 7.07 -19.12 3.46
C LEU A 113 7.10 -17.82 2.65
N LEU A 114 7.94 -17.74 1.60
CA LEU A 114 7.93 -16.62 0.67
C LEU A 114 6.56 -16.43 0.01
N ALA A 115 5.97 -17.51 -0.50
CA ALA A 115 4.63 -17.48 -1.11
C ALA A 115 3.56 -17.09 -0.08
N ALA A 116 3.73 -17.48 1.19
CA ALA A 116 2.80 -17.14 2.26
C ALA A 116 2.84 -15.65 2.61
N VAL A 117 4.03 -15.04 2.71
CA VAL A 117 4.16 -13.57 2.89
C VAL A 117 3.42 -12.85 1.78
N ALA A 118 3.70 -13.21 0.51
CA ALA A 118 3.12 -12.55 -0.64
C ALA A 118 1.59 -12.68 -0.67
N ARG A 119 1.06 -13.89 -0.48
CA ARG A 119 -0.38 -14.15 -0.47
C ARG A 119 -1.09 -13.47 0.69
N TYR A 120 -0.46 -13.46 1.88
CA TYR A 120 -1.05 -12.83 3.06
C TYR A 120 -1.16 -11.32 2.90
N ALA A 121 -0.06 -10.66 2.51
CA ALA A 121 -0.02 -9.21 2.33
C ALA A 121 -0.94 -8.75 1.19
N GLU A 122 -0.92 -9.43 0.04
CA GLU A 122 -1.87 -9.15 -1.06
C GLU A 122 -3.32 -9.21 -0.58
N THR A 123 -3.68 -10.24 0.19
CA THR A 123 -5.07 -10.39 0.67
C THR A 123 -5.48 -9.27 1.61
N LYS A 124 -4.56 -8.77 2.46
CA LYS A 124 -4.82 -7.57 3.29
C LYS A 124 -5.15 -6.34 2.44
N CYS A 125 -4.41 -6.11 1.36
CA CYS A 125 -4.71 -5.02 0.41
C CYS A 125 -6.08 -5.20 -0.23
N LEU A 126 -6.40 -6.41 -0.72
CA LEU A 126 -7.71 -6.70 -1.32
C LEU A 126 -8.85 -6.48 -0.32
N PHE A 127 -8.67 -6.81 0.96
CA PHE A 127 -9.65 -6.55 2.02
C PHE A 127 -9.84 -5.04 2.28
N GLY A 128 -8.82 -4.24 2.02
CA GLY A 128 -8.87 -2.78 2.02
C GLY A 128 -9.43 -2.15 0.74
N GLY A 129 -9.93 -2.93 -0.22
CA GLY A 129 -10.47 -2.43 -1.49
C GLY A 129 -9.40 -1.92 -2.47
N VAL A 130 -8.13 -2.27 -2.24
CA VAL A 130 -6.99 -1.80 -3.03
C VAL A 130 -6.89 -2.62 -4.31
N ALA A 131 -6.97 -1.96 -5.46
CA ALA A 131 -6.76 -2.56 -6.77
C ALA A 131 -5.30 -2.47 -7.24
N THR A 132 -4.58 -1.47 -6.73
CA THR A 132 -3.20 -1.17 -7.12
C THR A 132 -2.40 -0.68 -5.93
N SER A 133 -1.20 -1.26 -5.70
CA SER A 133 -0.27 -0.83 -4.65
C SER A 133 1.19 -0.96 -5.11
N GLU A 134 2.14 -0.61 -4.27
CA GLU A 134 3.54 -1.02 -4.41
C GLU A 134 3.65 -2.55 -4.37
N GLY A 135 4.66 -3.10 -5.03
CA GLY A 135 4.86 -4.54 -5.13
C GLY A 135 5.64 -5.12 -3.96
N ILE A 136 5.48 -6.44 -3.75
CA ILE A 136 6.39 -7.20 -2.89
C ILE A 136 7.62 -7.54 -3.72
N SER A 137 8.74 -6.93 -3.36
CA SER A 137 10.00 -7.12 -4.06
C SER A 137 10.59 -8.50 -3.82
N LEU A 138 11.00 -9.16 -4.91
CA LEU A 138 11.64 -10.46 -4.92
C LEU A 138 13.03 -10.35 -5.55
N LYS A 139 14.04 -10.92 -4.91
CA LYS A 139 15.40 -11.05 -5.45
C LYS A 139 15.59 -12.41 -6.07
N GLY A 140 15.98 -12.43 -7.34
CA GLY A 140 16.43 -13.62 -8.06
C GLY A 140 17.96 -13.64 -8.23
N ASP A 141 18.46 -14.70 -8.87
CA ASP A 141 19.91 -14.87 -9.12
C ASP A 141 20.46 -13.80 -10.08
N ASN A 142 19.65 -13.29 -11.02
CA ASN A 142 20.09 -12.37 -12.07
C ASN A 142 19.25 -11.08 -12.17
N MET A 143 18.15 -10.96 -11.44
CA MET A 143 17.27 -9.79 -11.50
C MET A 143 16.38 -9.67 -10.28
N ASP A 144 16.11 -8.44 -9.91
CA ASP A 144 15.03 -8.12 -8.99
C ASP A 144 13.71 -8.03 -9.77
N THR A 145 12.62 -8.42 -9.15
CA THR A 145 11.28 -8.43 -9.73
C THR A 145 10.26 -8.25 -8.62
N SER A 146 8.98 -8.04 -8.98
CA SER A 146 7.90 -7.97 -8.00
C SER A 146 6.97 -9.17 -8.11
N TYR A 147 6.37 -9.57 -6.98
CA TYR A 147 5.30 -10.55 -6.96
C TYR A 147 4.10 -10.03 -7.73
N ARG A 148 3.52 -10.87 -8.58
CA ARG A 148 2.33 -10.56 -9.38
C ARG A 148 1.26 -11.61 -9.19
N SER A 149 0.05 -11.18 -8.83
CA SER A 149 -1.12 -12.05 -8.73
C SER A 149 -2.39 -11.25 -9.10
N ALA A 150 -3.38 -11.18 -8.22
CA ALA A 150 -4.65 -10.48 -8.49
C ALA A 150 -4.51 -8.96 -8.47
N MET A 151 -3.73 -8.42 -7.54
CA MET A 151 -3.52 -6.98 -7.39
C MET A 151 -2.50 -6.47 -8.42
N ARG A 152 -2.77 -5.29 -9.02
CA ARG A 152 -1.79 -4.61 -9.87
C ARG A 152 -0.72 -3.94 -9.02
N VAL A 153 0.55 -3.99 -9.44
CA VAL A 153 1.67 -3.36 -8.74
C VAL A 153 2.30 -2.26 -9.59
N VAL A 154 2.63 -1.12 -8.96
CA VAL A 154 3.11 0.08 -9.68
C VAL A 154 4.52 -0.08 -10.23
N ASP A 155 5.34 -0.90 -9.61
CA ASP A 155 6.75 -1.15 -9.99
C ASP A 155 6.91 -2.28 -11.01
N ASP A 156 5.91 -3.16 -11.16
CA ASP A 156 5.87 -4.22 -12.18
C ASP A 156 4.43 -4.53 -12.60
N PRO A 157 3.76 -3.65 -13.33
CA PRO A 157 2.33 -3.82 -13.66
C PRO A 157 2.02 -4.98 -14.61
N GLY A 158 3.04 -5.55 -15.24
CA GLY A 158 2.86 -6.67 -16.18
C GLY A 158 2.25 -6.31 -17.53
N ASP A 159 1.71 -5.12 -17.68
CA ASP A 159 1.14 -4.56 -18.90
C ASP A 159 1.93 -3.33 -19.34
N LYS A 160 2.45 -3.35 -20.57
CA LYS A 160 3.30 -2.28 -21.14
C LYS A 160 2.59 -0.92 -21.30
N GLN A 161 1.27 -0.88 -21.21
CA GLN A 161 0.53 0.39 -21.23
C GLN A 161 0.73 1.19 -19.95
N PHE A 162 1.04 0.52 -18.84
CA PHE A 162 1.32 1.15 -17.57
C PHE A 162 2.83 1.40 -17.42
N PRO A 163 3.29 2.66 -17.40
CA PRO A 163 4.69 2.95 -17.10
C PRO A 163 5.03 2.49 -15.69
N CYS A 164 6.13 1.74 -15.52
CA CYS A 164 6.58 1.28 -14.21
C CYS A 164 7.02 2.47 -13.35
N ALA A 165 6.57 2.52 -12.11
CA ALA A 165 7.12 3.40 -11.11
C ALA A 165 8.41 2.79 -10.51
N ARG A 166 9.29 3.64 -9.99
CA ARG A 166 10.39 3.21 -9.13
C ARG A 166 9.97 3.37 -7.68
N THR A 167 10.05 2.30 -6.93
CA THR A 167 9.64 2.23 -5.52
C THR A 167 10.84 1.89 -4.64
N HIS A 168 10.66 1.89 -3.34
CA HIS A 168 11.67 1.43 -2.37
C HIS A 168 13.02 2.13 -2.51
N ILE A 169 13.01 3.42 -2.84
CA ILE A 169 14.22 4.22 -2.97
C ILE A 169 14.52 4.86 -1.62
N PRO A 170 15.60 4.43 -0.95
CA PRO A 170 16.06 5.07 0.28
C PRO A 170 16.58 6.49 -0.03
N ASP A 171 16.90 7.23 1.02
CA ASP A 171 17.40 8.59 0.91
C ASP A 171 18.58 8.75 -0.08
N LEU A 172 18.67 9.93 -0.68
CA LEU A 172 19.71 10.32 -1.65
C LEU A 172 21.03 10.64 -0.94
N SER A 173 22.17 10.21 -1.51
CA SER A 173 23.48 10.74 -1.18
C SER A 173 23.83 11.98 -2.02
N ALA A 174 24.36 13.03 -1.39
CA ALA A 174 24.80 14.22 -2.12
C ALA A 174 25.90 13.92 -3.16
N SER A 175 26.75 12.92 -2.90
CA SER A 175 27.78 12.47 -3.85
C SER A 175 27.21 11.79 -5.09
N ASP A 176 25.97 11.34 -5.04
CA ASP A 176 25.29 10.60 -6.11
C ASP A 176 24.29 11.47 -6.89
N TRP A 177 24.31 12.79 -6.69
CA TRP A 177 23.30 13.70 -7.22
C TRP A 177 23.11 13.57 -8.75
N THR A 178 24.19 13.51 -9.50
CA THR A 178 24.11 13.39 -10.97
C THR A 178 23.49 12.05 -11.38
N MET A 179 23.86 10.97 -10.72
CA MET A 179 23.31 9.64 -10.99
C MET A 179 21.83 9.61 -10.66
N PHE A 180 21.44 10.13 -9.50
CA PHE A 180 20.04 10.23 -9.10
C PHE A 180 19.22 11.08 -10.08
N LYS A 181 19.73 12.26 -10.48
CA LYS A 181 19.06 13.13 -11.45
C LYS A 181 18.84 12.41 -12.78
N ASN A 182 19.86 11.68 -13.27
CA ASN A 182 19.75 10.90 -14.50
C ASN A 182 18.70 9.77 -14.39
N GLU A 183 18.61 9.10 -13.25
CA GLU A 183 17.59 8.08 -13.01
C GLU A 183 16.19 8.68 -12.90
N LEU A 184 16.06 9.83 -12.23
CA LEU A 184 14.79 10.56 -12.14
C LEU A 184 14.29 11.00 -13.53
N ASP A 185 15.19 11.51 -14.38
CA ASP A 185 14.86 11.97 -15.74
C ASP A 185 14.38 10.84 -16.66
N ARG A 186 14.78 9.60 -16.37
CA ARG A 186 14.36 8.40 -17.11
C ARG A 186 13.10 7.72 -16.54
N SER A 187 12.69 8.13 -15.35
CA SER A 187 11.55 7.53 -14.65
C SER A 187 10.26 8.22 -15.02
N SER A 188 9.18 7.46 -15.14
CA SER A 188 7.81 8.00 -15.23
C SER A 188 7.33 8.50 -13.88
N CYS A 189 7.65 7.75 -12.82
CA CYS A 189 7.39 8.09 -11.42
C CYS A 189 8.49 7.45 -10.55
N MET A 190 8.90 8.18 -9.52
CA MET A 190 9.86 7.73 -8.51
C MET A 190 9.29 8.05 -7.13
N LEU A 191 8.89 6.99 -6.42
CA LEU A 191 8.36 7.04 -5.05
C LEU A 191 9.56 7.03 -4.09
N LEU A 192 9.90 8.20 -3.56
CA LEU A 192 11.09 8.42 -2.75
C LEU A 192 10.69 8.78 -1.32
N HIS A 193 11.16 8.00 -0.32
CA HIS A 193 11.12 8.45 1.06
C HIS A 193 11.91 9.75 1.19
N LEU A 194 11.22 10.85 1.49
CA LEU A 194 11.81 12.19 1.46
C LEU A 194 11.55 12.92 2.77
N SER A 195 12.65 13.24 3.47
CA SER A 195 12.59 14.06 4.68
C SER A 195 11.62 13.52 5.75
N GLU A 196 11.71 12.22 5.99
CA GLU A 196 10.93 11.52 7.00
C GLU A 196 11.43 11.84 8.41
N GLY A 197 10.65 12.61 9.15
CA GLY A 197 10.98 13.12 10.47
C GLY A 197 10.55 14.59 10.66
N LEU A 198 10.92 15.21 11.78
CA LEU A 198 10.53 16.58 12.12
C LEU A 198 11.72 17.51 12.32
N ASP A 199 12.95 16.98 12.31
CA ASP A 199 14.16 17.76 12.61
C ASP A 199 14.91 18.23 11.35
N ALA A 200 15.96 19.00 11.57
CA ALA A 200 16.81 19.51 10.50
C ALA A 200 17.57 18.39 9.76
N ALA A 201 17.89 17.28 10.43
CA ALA A 201 18.55 16.15 9.81
C ALA A 201 17.64 15.48 8.75
N ALA A 202 16.36 15.30 9.08
CA ALA A 202 15.37 14.82 8.12
C ALA A 202 15.19 15.79 6.93
N ARG A 203 15.13 17.13 7.19
CA ARG A 203 15.01 18.12 6.12
C ARG A 203 16.23 18.17 5.20
N ASN A 204 17.40 17.79 5.68
CA ASN A 204 18.62 17.74 4.87
C ASN A 204 18.49 16.76 3.69
N ALA A 205 17.64 15.75 3.75
CA ALA A 205 17.35 14.87 2.63
C ALA A 205 16.75 15.64 1.43
N PHE A 206 15.84 16.57 1.68
CA PHE A 206 15.32 17.46 0.65
C PHE A 206 16.39 18.43 0.15
N LEU A 207 17.14 19.07 1.04
CA LEU A 207 18.16 20.04 0.67
C LEU A 207 19.29 19.41 -0.17
N ALA A 208 19.55 18.11 -0.01
CA ALA A 208 20.51 17.37 -0.81
C ALA A 208 20.06 17.14 -2.27
N LEU A 209 18.78 17.35 -2.58
CA LEU A 209 18.31 17.37 -3.97
C LEU A 209 18.80 18.60 -4.75
N LYS A 210 19.41 19.58 -4.08
CA LYS A 210 19.97 20.79 -4.71
C LYS A 210 21.46 20.64 -4.96
N ASN A 211 21.90 20.98 -6.17
CA ASN A 211 23.31 21.10 -6.53
C ASN A 211 23.52 22.42 -7.28
N GLY A 212 24.24 23.37 -6.67
CA GLY A 212 24.30 24.75 -7.15
C GLY A 212 22.90 25.38 -7.21
N ASP A 213 22.49 25.82 -8.39
CA ASP A 213 21.14 26.37 -8.62
C ASP A 213 20.15 25.34 -9.19
N GLN A 214 20.57 24.09 -9.38
CA GLN A 214 19.74 23.04 -9.95
C GLN A 214 19.14 22.15 -8.87
N TRP A 215 17.88 21.72 -9.09
CA TRP A 215 17.19 20.74 -8.27
C TRP A 215 17.06 19.40 -9.00
N ALA A 216 17.34 18.31 -8.31
CA ALA A 216 17.00 16.96 -8.75
C ALA A 216 15.52 16.66 -8.39
N ILE A 217 14.63 17.48 -8.92
CA ILE A 217 13.18 17.36 -8.79
C ILE A 217 12.60 17.51 -10.19
N THR A 218 11.67 16.63 -10.56
CA THR A 218 10.92 16.70 -11.82
C THR A 218 9.49 16.21 -11.58
N ALA A 219 8.66 16.21 -12.62
CA ALA A 219 7.31 15.64 -12.56
C ALA A 219 7.27 14.13 -12.27
N ALA A 220 8.43 13.45 -12.28
CA ALA A 220 8.52 12.05 -11.86
C ALA A 220 8.69 11.89 -10.35
N LEU A 221 9.12 12.93 -9.60
CA LEU A 221 9.35 12.79 -8.16
C LEU A 221 8.05 12.85 -7.36
N ALA A 222 7.77 11.78 -6.64
CA ALA A 222 6.75 11.73 -5.59
C ALA A 222 7.44 11.50 -4.25
N GLY A 223 7.46 12.55 -3.41
CA GLY A 223 8.06 12.49 -2.08
C GLY A 223 7.12 11.82 -1.09
N ILE A 224 7.55 10.69 -0.52
CA ILE A 224 6.82 10.00 0.56
C ILE A 224 7.13 10.69 1.88
N HIS A 225 6.16 10.80 2.76
CA HIS A 225 6.17 11.50 4.05
C HIS A 225 6.34 13.01 3.92
N CYS A 226 7.51 13.51 3.54
CA CYS A 226 7.80 14.95 3.45
C CYS A 226 7.55 15.71 4.78
N THR A 227 7.64 15.04 5.93
CA THR A 227 7.23 15.59 7.24
C THR A 227 8.09 16.73 7.73
N ALA A 228 9.39 16.77 7.35
CA ALA A 228 10.29 17.85 7.75
C ALA A 228 10.28 19.07 6.81
N LEU A 229 9.53 19.00 5.68
CA LEU A 229 9.48 20.09 4.70
C LEU A 229 8.74 21.31 5.27
N LYS A 230 9.12 22.47 4.74
CA LYS A 230 8.56 23.78 5.09
C LYS A 230 7.75 24.32 3.90
N PRO A 231 6.88 25.33 4.08
CA PRO A 231 6.09 25.89 2.99
C PRO A 231 6.91 26.26 1.75
N GLN A 232 8.10 26.84 1.92
CA GLN A 232 8.98 27.18 0.81
C GLN A 232 9.55 25.96 0.06
N ASP A 233 9.72 24.83 0.74
CA ASP A 233 10.20 23.60 0.13
C ASP A 233 9.11 23.01 -0.78
N PHE A 234 7.84 23.07 -0.37
CA PHE A 234 6.71 22.69 -1.21
C PHE A 234 6.55 23.59 -2.43
N ALA A 235 6.84 24.89 -2.31
CA ALA A 235 6.88 25.78 -3.47
C ALA A 235 7.94 25.32 -4.49
N VAL A 236 9.14 24.96 -4.03
CA VAL A 236 10.19 24.40 -4.90
C VAL A 236 9.75 23.08 -5.53
N MET A 237 9.10 22.18 -4.78
CA MET A 237 8.55 20.94 -5.37
C MET A 237 7.56 21.25 -6.47
N LYS A 238 6.66 22.22 -6.26
CA LYS A 238 5.66 22.62 -7.25
C LYS A 238 6.27 23.21 -8.52
N GLU A 239 7.24 24.12 -8.37
CA GLU A 239 7.96 24.74 -9.48
C GLU A 239 8.64 23.70 -10.39
N ASN A 240 9.09 22.58 -9.80
CA ASN A 240 9.75 21.49 -10.51
C ASN A 240 8.82 20.31 -10.84
N GLY A 241 7.51 20.42 -10.56
CA GLY A 241 6.49 19.45 -10.94
C GLY A 241 6.34 18.25 -10.00
N GLY A 242 7.02 18.23 -8.86
CA GLY A 242 6.95 17.15 -7.87
C GLY A 242 5.56 16.97 -7.25
N SER A 243 5.38 15.88 -6.52
CA SER A 243 4.16 15.51 -5.80
C SER A 243 4.47 14.92 -4.42
N VAL A 244 3.44 14.67 -3.61
CA VAL A 244 3.57 14.17 -2.23
C VAL A 244 2.75 12.88 -2.05
N VAL A 245 3.30 11.92 -1.33
CA VAL A 245 2.56 10.77 -0.80
C VAL A 245 2.51 10.89 0.72
N TRP A 246 1.31 10.97 1.28
CA TRP A 246 1.06 11.19 2.69
C TRP A 246 0.70 9.90 3.40
N SER A 247 1.40 9.60 4.50
CA SER A 247 1.15 8.46 5.38
C SER A 247 0.88 8.96 6.81
N PRO A 248 -0.30 9.53 7.06
CA PRO A 248 -0.58 10.23 8.32
C PRO A 248 -0.42 9.37 9.56
N LEU A 249 -0.87 8.12 9.59
CA LEU A 249 -0.77 7.31 10.79
C LEU A 249 0.67 6.99 11.15
N SER A 250 1.49 6.63 10.16
CA SER A 250 2.90 6.35 10.40
C SER A 250 3.63 7.57 10.96
N ASN A 251 3.40 8.73 10.36
CA ASN A 251 4.00 9.98 10.84
C ASN A 251 3.62 10.28 12.28
N LEU A 252 2.34 10.08 12.64
CA LEU A 252 1.83 10.32 13.99
C LEU A 252 2.37 9.31 15.00
N LEU A 253 2.47 8.03 14.61
CA LEU A 253 3.01 6.96 15.47
C LEU A 253 4.48 7.17 15.78
N LEU A 254 5.29 7.50 14.78
CA LEU A 254 6.74 7.61 14.93
C LEU A 254 7.17 8.97 15.49
N TYR A 255 6.52 10.06 15.05
CA TYR A 255 6.98 11.42 15.28
C TYR A 255 6.00 12.29 16.08
N GLY A 256 4.76 11.84 16.30
CA GLY A 256 3.73 12.63 16.97
C GLY A 256 3.32 13.89 16.19
N GLY A 257 3.65 13.96 14.92
CA GLY A 257 3.32 15.02 13.98
C GLY A 257 3.26 14.48 12.58
N THR A 258 2.73 15.24 11.64
CA THR A 258 2.59 14.83 10.24
C THR A 258 2.99 15.95 9.28
N THR A 259 3.00 15.67 7.99
CA THR A 259 3.26 16.59 6.90
C THR A 259 2.33 17.80 6.98
N ASP A 260 2.85 18.98 6.71
CA ASP A 260 2.05 20.21 6.61
C ASP A 260 1.21 20.20 5.32
N ILE A 261 0.11 19.43 5.34
CA ILE A 261 -0.79 19.27 4.19
C ILE A 261 -1.47 20.60 3.82
N ALA A 262 -1.67 21.51 4.77
CA ALA A 262 -2.19 22.83 4.46
C ALA A 262 -1.22 23.62 3.57
N ALA A 263 0.08 23.54 3.84
CA ALA A 263 1.11 24.12 2.98
C ALA A 263 1.22 23.40 1.62
N VAL A 264 1.13 22.07 1.59
CA VAL A 264 1.10 21.28 0.34
C VAL A 264 -0.06 21.73 -0.55
N ARG A 265 -1.26 21.88 0.01
CA ARG A 265 -2.46 22.39 -0.69
C ARG A 265 -2.26 23.82 -1.19
N SER A 266 -1.72 24.69 -0.33
CA SER A 266 -1.46 26.10 -0.70
C SER A 266 -0.48 26.20 -1.88
N ALA A 267 0.47 25.27 -1.97
CA ALA A 267 1.37 25.13 -3.12
C ALA A 267 0.70 24.46 -4.34
N SER A 268 -0.55 23.97 -4.22
CA SER A 268 -1.27 23.25 -5.28
C SER A 268 -0.52 22.01 -5.78
N LEU A 269 0.15 21.29 -4.90
CA LEU A 269 0.77 20.00 -5.19
C LEU A 269 -0.26 18.88 -5.22
N ASP A 270 -0.06 17.89 -6.06
CA ASP A 270 -0.80 16.64 -6.01
C ASP A 270 -0.39 15.84 -4.76
N ILE A 271 -1.39 15.25 -4.09
CA ILE A 271 -1.23 14.46 -2.87
C ILE A 271 -1.89 13.10 -3.08
N ALA A 272 -1.17 12.01 -2.82
CA ALA A 272 -1.75 10.67 -2.67
C ALA A 272 -1.64 10.18 -1.23
N LEU A 273 -2.35 9.10 -0.89
CA LEU A 273 -2.25 8.39 0.38
C LEU A 273 -1.45 7.09 0.23
N GLY A 274 -0.85 6.66 1.33
CA GLY A 274 -0.27 5.35 1.51
C GLY A 274 -0.28 4.93 2.97
N SER A 275 -0.66 3.70 3.26
CA SER A 275 -0.76 3.18 4.64
C SER A 275 0.59 2.92 5.30
N ASP A 276 1.67 2.97 4.54
CA ASP A 276 3.05 2.64 4.91
C ASP A 276 3.22 1.14 5.20
N TRP A 277 2.88 0.68 6.38
CA TRP A 277 2.95 -0.72 6.81
C TRP A 277 2.20 -0.95 8.13
N SER A 278 1.80 -2.21 8.39
CA SER A 278 1.09 -2.53 9.64
C SER A 278 1.89 -2.26 10.93
N PRO A 279 3.24 -2.41 11.00
CA PRO A 279 3.99 -2.15 12.24
C PRO A 279 3.93 -0.73 12.76
N SER A 280 3.95 0.28 11.91
CA SER A 280 3.84 1.68 12.34
C SER A 280 3.05 2.54 11.36
N GLY A 281 2.01 1.99 10.78
CA GLY A 281 1.09 2.65 9.87
C GLY A 281 -0.30 2.03 9.96
N SER A 282 -1.08 2.18 8.91
CA SER A 282 -2.43 1.64 8.84
C SER A 282 -2.46 0.19 8.36
N LYS A 283 -3.43 -0.60 8.83
CA LYS A 283 -3.61 -1.98 8.37
C LYS A 283 -3.91 -2.10 6.88
N ASN A 284 -4.53 -1.08 6.30
CA ASN A 284 -4.88 -0.97 4.90
C ASN A 284 -5.33 0.46 4.56
N LEU A 285 -5.60 0.70 3.29
CA LEU A 285 -5.95 2.03 2.79
C LEU A 285 -7.32 2.54 3.29
N LEU A 286 -8.32 1.66 3.53
CA LEU A 286 -9.59 2.08 4.15
C LEU A 286 -9.38 2.64 5.56
N HIS A 287 -8.42 2.08 6.30
CA HIS A 287 -8.04 2.63 7.59
C HIS A 287 -7.33 3.98 7.42
N GLU A 288 -6.41 4.10 6.47
CA GLU A 288 -5.65 5.33 6.25
C GLU A 288 -6.54 6.50 5.79
N LEU A 289 -7.62 6.24 5.03
CA LEU A 289 -8.63 7.24 4.70
C LEU A 289 -9.27 7.86 5.96
N LYS A 290 -9.59 7.03 6.97
CA LYS A 290 -10.13 7.51 8.26
C LYS A 290 -9.10 8.35 9.02
N VAL A 291 -7.84 7.90 9.04
CA VAL A 291 -6.76 8.66 9.68
C VAL A 291 -6.56 10.00 8.99
N ALA A 292 -6.58 10.05 7.66
CA ALA A 292 -6.49 11.29 6.88
C ALA A 292 -7.66 12.24 7.21
N LYS A 293 -8.89 11.71 7.34
CA LYS A 293 -10.06 12.50 7.74
C LYS A 293 -9.90 13.06 9.14
N VAL A 294 -9.52 12.22 10.11
CA VAL A 294 -9.31 12.66 11.50
C VAL A 294 -8.19 13.68 11.59
N ALA A 295 -7.09 13.49 10.86
CA ALA A 295 -6.00 14.46 10.82
C ALA A 295 -6.42 15.79 10.16
N ASN A 296 -7.22 15.71 9.07
CA ASN A 296 -7.79 16.88 8.43
C ASN A 296 -8.59 17.73 9.42
N ASP A 297 -9.46 17.09 10.19
CA ASP A 297 -10.34 17.78 11.13
C ASP A 297 -9.55 18.30 12.36
N ALA A 298 -8.66 17.46 12.91
CA ALA A 298 -7.86 17.83 14.09
C ALA A 298 -6.88 18.99 13.83
N PHE A 299 -6.33 19.07 12.63
CA PHE A 299 -5.34 20.09 12.25
C PHE A 299 -5.94 21.23 11.41
N ASN A 300 -7.26 21.23 11.16
CA ASN A 300 -7.98 22.22 10.34
C ASN A 300 -7.35 22.40 8.94
N ILE A 301 -7.02 21.28 8.27
CA ILE A 301 -6.35 21.28 6.96
C ILE A 301 -7.29 21.81 5.86
N GLY A 302 -8.60 21.55 5.99
CA GLY A 302 -9.65 22.04 5.07
C GLY A 302 -9.80 21.21 3.79
N LEU A 303 -9.44 19.91 3.82
CA LEU A 303 -9.78 18.95 2.78
C LEU A 303 -11.28 18.59 2.84
N THR A 304 -11.89 18.43 1.67
CA THR A 304 -13.21 17.79 1.58
C THR A 304 -13.05 16.26 1.56
N ASP A 305 -14.11 15.51 1.88
CA ASP A 305 -14.09 14.05 1.80
C ASP A 305 -13.79 13.59 0.37
N ARG A 306 -14.27 14.29 -0.65
CA ARG A 306 -13.91 14.09 -2.05
C ARG A 306 -12.40 14.24 -2.30
N ASP A 307 -11.75 15.25 -1.71
CA ASP A 307 -10.31 15.45 -1.87
C ASP A 307 -9.53 14.27 -1.26
N ILE A 308 -9.96 13.77 -0.10
CA ILE A 308 -9.35 12.60 0.56
C ILE A 308 -9.52 11.35 -0.32
N VAL A 309 -10.71 11.11 -0.87
CA VAL A 309 -10.95 9.97 -1.78
C VAL A 309 -10.14 10.12 -3.08
N ALA A 310 -9.97 11.33 -3.60
CA ALA A 310 -9.15 11.58 -4.77
C ALA A 310 -7.68 11.19 -4.54
N MET A 311 -7.16 11.33 -3.32
CA MET A 311 -5.78 10.91 -2.95
C MET A 311 -5.54 9.41 -3.09
N SER A 312 -6.57 8.59 -3.09
CA SER A 312 -6.51 7.13 -3.29
C SER A 312 -7.13 6.67 -4.61
N THR A 313 -7.45 7.60 -5.52
CA THR A 313 -8.06 7.30 -6.83
C THR A 313 -7.44 8.17 -7.93
N SER A 314 -8.11 9.22 -8.37
CA SER A 314 -7.71 10.04 -9.54
C SER A 314 -6.39 10.76 -9.34
N THR A 315 -6.09 11.27 -8.15
CA THR A 315 -4.81 11.95 -7.89
C THR A 315 -3.66 10.94 -7.79
N ALA A 316 -3.86 9.80 -7.12
CA ALA A 316 -2.87 8.73 -7.09
C ALA A 316 -2.52 8.24 -8.50
N ALA A 317 -3.53 8.00 -9.35
CA ALA A 317 -3.33 7.62 -10.75
C ALA A 317 -2.51 8.66 -11.52
N ARG A 318 -2.76 9.96 -11.31
CA ARG A 318 -2.03 11.06 -11.97
C ARG A 318 -0.57 11.11 -11.52
N ILE A 319 -0.28 10.88 -10.25
CA ILE A 319 1.09 10.84 -9.72
C ILE A 319 1.91 9.76 -10.40
N VAL A 320 1.39 8.54 -10.55
CA VAL A 320 2.08 7.43 -11.23
C VAL A 320 1.96 7.50 -12.76
N LYS A 321 1.34 8.56 -13.33
CA LYS A 321 1.12 8.74 -14.77
C LYS A 321 0.23 7.67 -15.39
N TRP A 322 -0.74 7.19 -14.62
CA TRP A 322 -1.72 6.18 -15.03
C TRP A 322 -3.13 6.72 -15.20
N ASP A 323 -3.31 8.03 -15.06
CA ASP A 323 -4.62 8.70 -15.10
C ASP A 323 -5.36 8.56 -16.44
N ALA A 324 -4.66 8.26 -17.53
CA ALA A 324 -5.31 7.86 -18.78
C ALA A 324 -5.93 6.45 -18.75
N LEU A 325 -5.51 5.59 -17.81
CA LEU A 325 -5.87 4.18 -17.77
C LEU A 325 -6.77 3.81 -16.60
N VAL A 326 -6.54 4.38 -15.42
CA VAL A 326 -7.25 4.06 -14.16
C VAL A 326 -7.56 5.32 -13.33
N GLY A 327 -8.05 5.15 -12.11
CA GLY A 327 -8.26 6.21 -11.12
C GLY A 327 -9.56 7.00 -11.31
N SER A 328 -10.32 6.77 -12.38
CA SER A 328 -11.68 7.29 -12.54
C SER A 328 -12.51 6.37 -13.41
N LEU A 329 -13.84 6.44 -13.27
CA LEU A 329 -14.79 5.66 -14.04
C LEU A 329 -15.17 6.42 -15.33
N SER A 330 -14.31 6.33 -16.33
CA SER A 330 -14.49 7.02 -17.62
C SER A 330 -14.37 6.01 -18.77
N VAL A 331 -15.04 6.31 -19.87
CA VAL A 331 -14.99 5.48 -21.09
C VAL A 331 -13.54 5.33 -21.58
N GLY A 332 -13.17 4.11 -21.93
CA GLY A 332 -11.84 3.73 -22.41
C GLY A 332 -10.85 3.36 -21.32
N LYS A 333 -11.15 3.61 -20.04
CA LYS A 333 -10.30 3.20 -18.92
C LYS A 333 -10.50 1.74 -18.54
N ARG A 334 -9.55 1.20 -17.79
CA ARG A 334 -9.60 -0.15 -17.23
C ARG A 334 -10.76 -0.27 -16.24
N ALA A 335 -11.37 -1.42 -16.25
CA ALA A 335 -12.48 -1.76 -15.36
C ALA A 335 -11.93 -2.21 -14.00
N ASP A 336 -11.49 -1.23 -13.22
CA ASP A 336 -11.07 -1.38 -11.82
C ASP A 336 -12.13 -0.73 -10.94
N PHE A 337 -12.79 -1.52 -10.10
CA PHE A 337 -13.91 -1.06 -9.26
C PHE A 337 -13.77 -1.53 -7.83
N THR A 338 -13.96 -0.61 -6.88
CA THR A 338 -14.20 -0.91 -5.47
C THR A 338 -15.66 -0.61 -5.16
N VAL A 339 -16.43 -1.59 -4.72
CA VAL A 339 -17.87 -1.48 -4.48
C VAL A 339 -18.18 -1.71 -3.02
N LEU A 340 -18.88 -0.76 -2.41
CA LEU A 340 -19.29 -0.80 -1.03
C LEU A 340 -20.79 -1.02 -0.90
N ALA A 341 -21.21 -1.93 -0.04
CA ALA A 341 -22.59 -1.96 0.45
C ALA A 341 -22.75 -0.81 1.44
N VAL A 342 -23.68 0.09 1.16
CA VAL A 342 -24.03 1.15 2.10
C VAL A 342 -25.52 1.05 2.38
N PRO A 343 -25.93 1.01 3.66
CA PRO A 343 -27.35 1.01 4.01
C PRO A 343 -27.99 2.34 3.61
N GLY A 344 -29.00 2.28 2.73
CA GLY A 344 -29.78 3.45 2.35
C GLY A 344 -29.26 4.24 1.15
N THR A 345 -29.99 5.30 0.79
CA THR A 345 -29.55 6.29 -0.23
C THR A 345 -28.60 7.27 0.43
N THR A 346 -27.32 7.22 0.10
CA THR A 346 -26.34 8.15 0.66
C THR A 346 -26.25 9.41 -0.20
N ALA A 347 -26.49 10.55 0.44
CA ALA A 347 -26.25 11.86 -0.18
C ALA A 347 -24.76 12.17 -0.38
N ASP A 348 -23.89 11.48 0.37
CA ASP A 348 -22.43 11.64 0.36
C ASP A 348 -21.72 10.29 0.14
N PRO A 349 -21.38 9.95 -1.10
CA PRO A 349 -20.61 8.75 -1.39
C PRO A 349 -19.18 8.80 -0.84
N TYR A 350 -18.57 9.98 -0.79
CA TYR A 350 -17.17 10.13 -0.37
C TYR A 350 -16.99 9.89 1.12
N GLY A 351 -17.85 10.50 1.95
CA GLY A 351 -17.91 10.20 3.38
C GLY A 351 -18.20 8.72 3.64
N SER A 352 -19.09 8.12 2.84
CA SER A 352 -19.38 6.67 2.94
C SER A 352 -18.16 5.79 2.69
N LEU A 353 -17.26 6.15 1.75
CA LEU A 353 -16.02 5.40 1.54
C LEU A 353 -15.05 5.58 2.72
N ILE A 354 -14.92 6.80 3.24
CA ILE A 354 -14.07 7.08 4.39
C ILE A 354 -14.55 6.30 5.62
N ASP A 355 -15.86 6.24 5.86
CA ASP A 355 -16.46 5.56 7.01
C ASP A 355 -16.51 4.03 6.85
N ALA A 356 -16.37 3.51 5.61
CA ALA A 356 -16.50 2.10 5.31
C ALA A 356 -15.55 1.23 6.11
N ARG A 357 -16.04 0.10 6.58
CA ARG A 357 -15.24 -1.00 7.14
C ARG A 357 -14.94 -2.02 6.05
N GLU A 358 -13.97 -2.87 6.27
CA GLU A 358 -13.65 -3.95 5.31
C GLU A 358 -14.85 -4.87 5.07
N THR A 359 -15.73 -5.04 6.06
CA THR A 359 -16.99 -5.82 5.93
C THR A 359 -17.99 -5.19 4.97
N ASP A 360 -17.88 -3.90 4.68
CA ASP A 360 -18.76 -3.19 3.75
C ASP A 360 -18.33 -3.35 2.30
N LEU A 361 -17.08 -3.81 2.06
CA LEU A 361 -16.59 -4.14 0.73
C LEU A 361 -17.32 -5.37 0.19
N VAL A 362 -18.14 -5.19 -0.84
CA VAL A 362 -18.96 -6.26 -1.43
C VAL A 362 -18.46 -6.78 -2.75
N LEU A 363 -17.63 -5.98 -3.47
CA LEU A 363 -17.03 -6.40 -4.73
C LEU A 363 -15.78 -5.58 -5.02
N LEU A 364 -14.71 -6.25 -5.44
CA LEU A 364 -13.51 -5.66 -6.00
C LEU A 364 -13.26 -6.30 -7.37
N ILE A 365 -13.15 -5.46 -8.39
CA ILE A 365 -12.81 -5.86 -9.75
C ILE A 365 -11.52 -5.18 -10.15
N ILE A 366 -10.58 -5.95 -10.71
CA ILE A 366 -9.30 -5.45 -11.21
C ILE A 366 -9.15 -5.91 -12.65
N ASP A 367 -8.90 -4.97 -13.55
CA ASP A 367 -8.74 -5.23 -14.98
C ASP A 367 -9.91 -6.05 -15.58
N GLY A 368 -11.13 -5.73 -15.13
CA GLY A 368 -12.35 -6.41 -15.54
C GLY A 368 -12.57 -7.81 -14.95
N GLN A 369 -11.68 -8.27 -14.06
CA GLN A 369 -11.79 -9.55 -13.37
C GLN A 369 -12.27 -9.35 -11.92
N PRO A 370 -13.38 -9.93 -11.50
CA PRO A 370 -13.80 -9.95 -10.11
C PRO A 370 -12.80 -10.76 -9.27
N VAL A 371 -12.12 -10.08 -8.33
CA VAL A 371 -11.08 -10.71 -7.50
C VAL A 371 -11.54 -10.95 -6.07
N LEU A 372 -12.48 -10.16 -5.56
CA LEU A 372 -13.06 -10.33 -4.23
C LEU A 372 -14.53 -9.90 -4.27
N GLY A 373 -15.39 -10.64 -3.60
CA GLY A 373 -16.79 -10.23 -3.46
C GLY A 373 -17.64 -11.14 -2.61
N THR A 374 -18.90 -10.74 -2.43
CA THR A 374 -19.90 -11.62 -1.83
C THR A 374 -20.15 -12.83 -2.74
N ALA A 375 -20.56 -13.97 -2.17
CA ALA A 375 -20.84 -15.17 -2.94
C ALA A 375 -21.87 -14.92 -4.07
N ALA A 376 -22.87 -14.06 -3.81
CA ALA A 376 -23.91 -13.73 -4.78
C ALA A 376 -23.34 -12.94 -5.97
N LEU A 377 -22.55 -11.89 -5.74
CA LEU A 377 -21.98 -11.06 -6.80
C LEU A 377 -20.91 -11.81 -7.60
N MET A 378 -20.05 -12.60 -6.94
CA MET A 378 -19.07 -13.43 -7.62
C MET A 378 -19.75 -14.49 -8.51
N SER A 379 -20.77 -15.16 -8.00
CA SER A 379 -21.55 -16.14 -8.79
C SER A 379 -22.27 -15.47 -9.96
N ALA A 380 -22.87 -14.29 -9.77
CA ALA A 380 -23.53 -13.55 -10.87
C ALA A 380 -22.55 -13.17 -11.98
N LEU A 381 -21.28 -12.90 -11.63
CA LEU A 381 -20.19 -12.62 -12.56
C LEU A 381 -19.45 -13.87 -13.04
N GLY A 382 -19.98 -15.08 -12.73
CA GLY A 382 -19.42 -16.36 -13.18
C GLY A 382 -18.06 -16.70 -12.55
N GLN A 383 -17.76 -16.15 -11.37
CA GLN A 383 -16.48 -16.37 -10.67
C GLN A 383 -16.63 -17.32 -9.50
N THR A 384 -15.58 -18.10 -9.29
CA THR A 384 -15.38 -18.95 -8.12
C THR A 384 -14.05 -18.62 -7.46
N GLY A 385 -13.85 -19.07 -6.24
CA GLY A 385 -12.60 -18.82 -5.52
C GLY A 385 -12.62 -19.42 -4.11
N GLU A 386 -11.66 -19.00 -3.31
CA GLU A 386 -11.57 -19.40 -1.90
C GLU A 386 -12.57 -18.60 -1.06
N THR A 387 -13.31 -19.30 -0.20
CA THR A 387 -14.16 -18.63 0.80
C THR A 387 -13.30 -18.21 1.98
N VAL A 388 -13.28 -16.91 2.29
CA VAL A 388 -12.50 -16.33 3.38
C VAL A 388 -13.41 -15.59 4.36
N ALA A 389 -13.05 -15.64 5.64
CA ALA A 389 -13.69 -14.81 6.66
C ALA A 389 -13.10 -13.38 6.60
N LEU A 390 -13.94 -12.39 6.83
CA LEU A 390 -13.61 -10.98 6.90
C LEU A 390 -14.46 -10.34 8.01
N GLY A 391 -13.93 -10.27 9.22
CA GLY A 391 -14.70 -9.92 10.41
C GLY A 391 -15.92 -10.83 10.58
N SER A 392 -17.10 -10.24 10.67
CA SER A 392 -18.38 -10.97 10.76
C SER A 392 -18.93 -11.43 9.40
N ALA A 393 -18.28 -11.06 8.28
CA ALA A 393 -18.72 -11.38 6.93
C ALA A 393 -17.86 -12.49 6.31
N THR A 394 -18.33 -13.01 5.16
CA THR A 394 -17.56 -13.90 4.30
C THR A 394 -17.44 -13.32 2.91
N ARG A 395 -16.30 -13.60 2.25
CA ARG A 395 -16.04 -13.21 0.86
C ARG A 395 -15.50 -14.40 0.06
N ILE A 396 -15.71 -14.35 -1.24
CA ILE A 396 -15.00 -15.21 -2.19
C ILE A 396 -13.83 -14.41 -2.73
N VAL A 397 -12.63 -14.98 -2.70
CA VAL A 397 -11.41 -14.39 -3.29
C VAL A 397 -10.95 -15.27 -4.44
N ASN A 398 -10.75 -14.64 -5.60
CA ASN A 398 -10.19 -15.25 -6.80
C ASN A 398 -8.84 -14.59 -7.10
N TYR A 399 -7.76 -15.30 -6.86
CA TYR A 399 -6.39 -14.80 -7.11
C TYR A 399 -5.92 -15.04 -8.55
N GLY A 400 -6.80 -15.55 -9.44
CA GLY A 400 -6.40 -15.94 -10.79
C GLY A 400 -5.37 -17.07 -10.78
N ALA A 401 -4.43 -17.01 -11.74
CA ALA A 401 -3.37 -18.01 -11.86
C ALA A 401 -2.27 -17.90 -10.78
N GLY A 402 -2.23 -16.78 -10.07
CA GLY A 402 -1.14 -16.48 -9.15
C GLY A 402 0.19 -16.26 -9.87
N ASP A 403 1.26 -16.08 -9.08
CA ASP A 403 2.62 -15.95 -9.62
C ASP A 403 3.21 -17.34 -9.91
N PRO A 404 3.52 -17.68 -11.19
CA PRO A 404 3.99 -19.01 -11.54
C PRO A 404 5.39 -19.35 -10.99
N ARG A 405 6.10 -18.37 -10.46
CA ARG A 405 7.44 -18.52 -9.87
C ARG A 405 7.40 -19.03 -8.42
N LEU A 406 6.24 -18.95 -7.77
CA LEU A 406 6.04 -19.30 -6.37
C LEU A 406 5.03 -20.45 -6.22
N PRO A 407 5.11 -21.23 -5.14
CA PRO A 407 4.07 -22.21 -4.81
C PRO A 407 2.70 -21.54 -4.68
N THR A 408 1.69 -22.12 -5.31
CA THR A 408 0.31 -21.65 -5.16
C THR A 408 -0.21 -22.01 -3.77
N LEU A 409 -0.60 -21.03 -2.99
CA LEU A 409 -1.20 -21.19 -1.67
C LEU A 409 -2.60 -20.56 -1.63
N THR A 410 -3.51 -21.20 -0.90
CA THR A 410 -4.73 -20.55 -0.44
C THR A 410 -4.40 -19.52 0.63
N PHE A 411 -5.30 -18.58 0.88
CA PHE A 411 -5.13 -17.64 2.01
C PHE A 411 -5.06 -18.36 3.35
N ALA A 412 -5.88 -19.39 3.55
CA ALA A 412 -5.84 -20.21 4.76
C ALA A 412 -4.47 -20.89 4.96
N GLN A 413 -3.87 -21.42 3.90
CA GLN A 413 -2.52 -22.01 3.94
C GLN A 413 -1.45 -20.93 4.21
N ALA A 414 -1.56 -19.77 3.57
CA ALA A 414 -0.62 -18.66 3.79
C ALA A 414 -0.70 -18.16 5.25
N LYS A 415 -1.91 -17.96 5.76
CA LYS A 415 -2.15 -17.57 7.17
C LYS A 415 -1.54 -18.57 8.15
N ALA A 416 -1.75 -19.88 7.93
CA ALA A 416 -1.20 -20.93 8.77
C ALA A 416 0.34 -20.97 8.72
N ALA A 417 0.93 -20.83 7.53
CA ALA A 417 2.38 -20.82 7.36
C ALA A 417 3.04 -19.61 8.02
N MET A 418 2.43 -18.42 7.88
CA MET A 418 2.94 -17.21 8.53
C MET A 418 2.81 -17.26 10.05
N ALA A 419 1.68 -17.74 10.58
CA ALA A 419 1.48 -17.90 12.01
C ALA A 419 2.49 -18.91 12.63
N ASP A 420 2.74 -20.03 11.94
CA ASP A 420 3.74 -21.01 12.33
C ASP A 420 5.15 -20.38 12.34
N ALA A 421 5.58 -19.72 11.27
CA ALA A 421 6.88 -19.08 11.17
C ALA A 421 7.11 -18.03 12.26
N LEU A 422 6.14 -17.14 12.49
CA LEU A 422 6.23 -16.08 13.50
C LEU A 422 6.27 -16.67 14.93
N SER A 423 5.55 -17.75 15.19
CA SER A 423 5.59 -18.44 16.48
C SER A 423 6.94 -19.11 16.77
N ARG A 424 7.69 -19.48 15.74
CA ARG A 424 8.98 -20.18 15.81
C ARG A 424 10.18 -19.30 15.48
N LEU A 425 10.05 -17.98 15.41
CA LEU A 425 11.14 -17.07 15.03
C LEU A 425 12.49 -17.39 15.71
N PRO A 426 12.56 -17.68 17.02
CA PRO A 426 13.83 -18.01 17.67
C PRO A 426 14.51 -19.28 17.16
N THR A 427 13.73 -20.25 16.68
CA THR A 427 14.23 -21.58 16.26
C THR A 427 14.11 -21.80 14.76
N LEU A 428 13.41 -20.96 14.03
CA LEU A 428 13.10 -21.14 12.60
C LEU A 428 14.34 -21.47 11.75
N PRO A 429 15.50 -20.77 11.87
CA PRO A 429 16.69 -21.11 11.09
C PRO A 429 17.25 -22.50 11.42
N ALA A 430 17.20 -22.92 12.71
CA ALA A 430 17.64 -24.23 13.13
C ALA A 430 16.69 -25.35 12.68
N ASP A 431 15.39 -25.08 12.70
CA ASP A 431 14.35 -25.98 12.20
C ASP A 431 14.52 -26.22 10.70
N GLU A 432 14.74 -25.15 9.92
CA GLU A 432 15.01 -25.28 8.48
C GLU A 432 16.32 -26.02 8.19
N ALA A 433 17.38 -25.81 8.99
CA ALA A 433 18.62 -26.55 8.88
C ALA A 433 18.42 -28.05 9.18
N ALA A 434 17.44 -28.39 10.01
CA ALA A 434 17.00 -29.74 10.29
C ALA A 434 15.98 -30.31 9.29
N GLY A 435 15.69 -29.57 8.18
CA GLY A 435 14.77 -30.01 7.13
C GLY A 435 13.28 -29.81 7.47
N ARG A 436 12.96 -28.98 8.45
CA ARG A 436 11.57 -28.68 8.86
C ARG A 436 11.11 -27.34 8.32
N GLY A 437 10.25 -27.33 7.29
CA GLY A 437 9.60 -26.15 6.74
C GLY A 437 8.40 -25.67 7.57
N VAL A 438 7.73 -24.63 7.09
CA VAL A 438 6.51 -24.11 7.71
C VAL A 438 5.37 -25.11 7.58
N SER A 439 4.45 -25.11 8.54
CA SER A 439 3.31 -26.04 8.60
C SER A 439 3.73 -27.52 8.52
N GLY A 440 4.94 -27.85 8.99
CA GLY A 440 5.42 -29.23 9.13
C GLY A 440 5.83 -29.93 7.84
N HIS A 441 5.93 -29.23 6.68
CA HIS A 441 6.41 -29.89 5.47
C HIS A 441 7.93 -30.07 5.49
N ALA A 442 8.41 -31.09 4.79
CA ALA A 442 9.84 -31.39 4.69
C ALA A 442 10.54 -30.48 3.69
N LEU A 443 11.71 -29.94 4.05
CA LEU A 443 12.57 -29.19 3.16
C LEU A 443 13.65 -30.09 2.55
N ALA A 444 13.90 -29.94 1.25
CA ALA A 444 15.02 -30.58 0.61
C ALA A 444 16.34 -29.96 1.11
N ALA A 445 17.30 -30.79 1.53
CA ALA A 445 18.55 -30.34 2.13
C ALA A 445 19.43 -29.45 1.22
N SER A 446 19.19 -29.48 -0.11
CA SER A 446 20.02 -28.82 -1.12
C SER A 446 19.31 -27.68 -1.90
N ALA A 447 18.01 -27.49 -1.70
CA ALA A 447 17.28 -26.48 -2.48
C ALA A 447 17.48 -25.08 -1.87
N ARG A 448 18.31 -24.25 -2.51
CA ARG A 448 18.23 -22.80 -2.33
C ARG A 448 17.08 -22.31 -3.20
N PRO A 449 16.13 -21.53 -2.65
CA PRO A 449 15.09 -20.93 -3.49
C PRO A 449 15.76 -20.02 -4.52
N HIS A 450 15.35 -20.11 -5.78
CA HIS A 450 15.80 -19.19 -6.84
C HIS A 450 15.34 -17.76 -6.59
N LEU A 451 14.31 -17.57 -5.75
CA LEU A 451 13.77 -16.28 -5.32
C LEU A 451 13.81 -16.18 -3.80
N ARG A 452 14.08 -14.99 -3.31
CA ARG A 452 13.94 -14.62 -1.90
C ARG A 452 13.21 -13.30 -1.75
N LEU A 453 12.62 -13.07 -0.61
CA LEU A 453 12.02 -11.79 -0.27
C LEU A 453 13.12 -10.71 -0.23
N ALA A 454 12.89 -9.61 -0.94
CA ALA A 454 13.70 -8.41 -0.77
C ALA A 454 12.98 -7.49 0.22
N LEU A 455 13.66 -7.13 1.29
CA LEU A 455 13.19 -6.12 2.21
C LEU A 455 13.53 -4.74 1.67
N ASP A 456 12.69 -3.76 1.90
CA ASP A 456 12.77 -2.43 1.27
C ASP A 456 14.05 -1.67 1.58
N GLU A 457 14.71 -2.02 2.67
CA GLU A 457 15.98 -1.44 3.08
C GLU A 457 17.21 -2.13 2.46
N GLU A 458 17.02 -3.23 1.72
CA GLU A 458 18.11 -3.90 1.04
C GLU A 458 18.44 -3.23 -0.30
N PRO A 459 19.74 -3.02 -0.64
CA PRO A 459 20.10 -2.54 -1.96
C PRO A 459 19.69 -3.56 -3.03
N ALA A 460 19.12 -3.06 -4.15
CA ALA A 460 18.83 -3.89 -5.31
C ALA A 460 20.12 -4.55 -5.82
N SER A 461 20.07 -5.86 -6.11
CA SER A 461 21.19 -6.57 -6.70
C SER A 461 21.35 -6.20 -8.17
N GLY A 462 22.58 -5.95 -8.61
CA GLY A 462 22.94 -5.75 -10.03
C GLY A 462 22.60 -4.41 -10.65
N VAL A 463 21.93 -3.50 -9.95
CA VAL A 463 21.71 -2.12 -10.41
C VAL A 463 22.72 -1.20 -9.75
N ALA A 464 23.32 -0.33 -10.57
CA ALA A 464 24.16 0.74 -10.09
C ALA A 464 23.48 1.44 -8.91
N GLN A 465 24.16 1.42 -7.80
CA GLN A 465 23.95 2.05 -6.51
C GLN A 465 22.76 3.02 -6.44
N ARG A 466 21.75 2.65 -5.67
CA ARG A 466 20.72 3.59 -5.27
C ARG A 466 21.38 4.73 -4.49
N PRO A 467 21.11 6.00 -4.83
CA PRO A 467 21.63 7.12 -4.07
C PRO A 467 21.19 7.03 -2.61
N ARG A 468 22.10 7.29 -1.68
CA ARG A 468 21.84 7.27 -0.25
C ARG A 468 22.37 8.53 0.39
N LEU A 469 21.58 9.15 1.27
CA LEU A 469 22.10 10.17 2.17
C LEU A 469 22.76 9.50 3.38
N PRO A 470 24.02 9.81 3.68
CA PRO A 470 24.58 9.48 4.96
C PRO A 470 23.90 10.35 6.01
N LEU A 471 22.97 9.78 6.80
CA LEU A 471 22.46 10.45 7.98
C LEU A 471 23.56 10.49 9.04
N ASN A 472 24.26 11.63 9.12
CA ASN A 472 25.20 11.98 10.20
C ASN A 472 26.21 10.88 10.59
N GLY A 473 26.95 10.32 9.61
CA GLY A 473 28.03 9.37 9.89
C GLY A 473 27.57 7.97 10.28
N GLN A 474 26.27 7.65 10.16
CA GLN A 474 25.78 6.31 10.36
C GLN A 474 26.06 5.45 9.11
N PRO A 475 26.49 4.18 9.28
CA PRO A 475 26.66 3.27 8.17
C PRO A 475 25.32 3.05 7.46
N THR A 476 25.27 3.20 6.14
CA THR A 476 24.06 3.05 5.34
C THR A 476 24.07 1.69 4.64
N GLY A 477 23.12 0.84 4.98
CA GLY A 477 22.90 -0.46 4.32
C GLY A 477 22.55 -1.58 5.27
N PRO A 478 21.99 -2.70 4.77
CA PRO A 478 21.65 -3.86 5.60
C PRO A 478 22.85 -4.46 6.32
N ASP A 479 24.03 -4.42 5.72
CA ASP A 479 25.28 -4.87 6.35
C ASP A 479 25.72 -3.96 7.52
N ALA A 480 25.27 -2.72 7.52
CA ALA A 480 25.50 -1.78 8.60
C ALA A 480 24.61 -2.06 9.83
N MET A 481 23.42 -2.60 9.64
CA MET A 481 22.54 -3.06 10.74
C MET A 481 23.07 -4.33 11.39
N TRP A 482 23.89 -5.09 10.69
CA TRP A 482 24.44 -6.40 11.09
C TRP A 482 25.97 -6.43 10.97
N SER A 483 26.67 -5.35 11.34
CA SER A 483 28.12 -5.43 11.44
C SER A 483 28.49 -6.58 12.39
N ALA A 484 29.48 -7.38 12.00
CA ALA A 484 29.84 -8.63 12.67
C ALA A 484 30.20 -8.52 14.18
N ALA A 485 30.14 -7.32 14.73
CA ALA A 485 30.50 -7.03 16.11
C ALA A 485 29.34 -7.11 17.12
N THR A 486 28.06 -7.12 16.67
CA THR A 486 26.93 -7.25 17.59
C THR A 486 26.10 -8.46 17.22
N LYS A 487 26.06 -9.45 18.12
CA LYS A 487 25.13 -10.58 18.04
C LYS A 487 23.71 -9.99 17.92
N PRO A 488 22.92 -10.42 16.90
CA PRO A 488 21.55 -9.94 16.79
C PRO A 488 20.80 -10.16 18.12
N PRO A 489 19.95 -9.24 18.53
CA PRO A 489 19.16 -9.43 19.73
C PRO A 489 18.32 -10.71 19.58
N PRO A 490 18.14 -11.48 20.67
CA PRO A 490 17.36 -12.71 20.61
C PRO A 490 15.92 -12.37 20.22
N LEU A 491 15.46 -12.98 19.15
CA LEU A 491 14.07 -12.87 18.73
C LEU A 491 13.17 -13.62 19.71
N LYS A 492 11.92 -13.20 19.78
CA LYS A 492 10.86 -13.86 20.53
C LYS A 492 9.75 -14.30 19.57
N PRO A 493 8.93 -15.29 19.95
CA PRO A 493 7.73 -15.62 19.19
C PRO A 493 6.84 -14.39 19.03
N LEU A 494 6.28 -14.23 17.83
CA LEU A 494 5.29 -13.19 17.51
C LEU A 494 3.99 -13.83 17.05
N GLN A 495 2.91 -13.07 17.16
CA GLN A 495 1.63 -13.43 16.57
C GLN A 495 1.51 -12.80 15.18
N LEU A 496 0.84 -13.50 14.27
CA LEU A 496 0.49 -12.97 12.97
C LEU A 496 -0.53 -11.84 13.16
N ASP A 497 -0.30 -10.70 12.52
CA ASP A 497 -1.25 -9.59 12.50
C ASP A 497 -2.59 -10.05 11.89
N PRO A 498 -3.75 -9.76 12.48
CA PRO A 498 -5.03 -10.02 11.84
C PRO A 498 -5.16 -9.31 10.48
N PRO A 499 -5.81 -9.92 9.47
CA PRO A 499 -5.76 -9.41 8.10
C PRO A 499 -6.54 -8.12 7.86
N SER A 500 -7.42 -7.74 8.78
CA SER A 500 -8.21 -6.50 8.70
C SER A 500 -8.43 -5.92 10.10
N VAL A 501 -8.89 -4.68 10.16
CA VAL A 501 -9.34 -4.08 11.43
C VAL A 501 -10.57 -4.81 11.96
N ALA A 502 -11.45 -5.26 11.06
CA ALA A 502 -12.65 -6.01 11.42
C ALA A 502 -12.34 -7.39 12.07
N ASP A 503 -11.15 -7.94 11.82
CA ASP A 503 -10.66 -9.19 12.42
C ASP A 503 -9.84 -8.97 13.70
N ASP A 504 -9.63 -7.73 14.11
CA ASP A 504 -8.76 -7.36 15.24
C ASP A 504 -9.53 -6.55 16.31
N PRO A 505 -10.19 -7.22 17.24
CA PRO A 505 -10.99 -6.54 18.26
C PRO A 505 -10.16 -5.67 19.22
N ASN A 506 -8.84 -5.82 19.23
CA ASN A 506 -7.96 -5.05 20.09
C ASN A 506 -7.33 -3.84 19.39
N TYR A 507 -7.54 -3.68 18.08
CA TYR A 507 -6.82 -2.69 17.29
C TYR A 507 -7.06 -1.26 17.78
N GLY A 508 -8.32 -0.88 18.07
CA GLY A 508 -8.65 0.41 18.64
C GLY A 508 -7.92 0.67 19.97
N ALA A 509 -7.94 -0.31 20.88
CA ALA A 509 -7.23 -0.20 22.15
C ALA A 509 -5.70 -0.08 21.98
N MET A 510 -5.12 -0.79 21.00
CA MET A 510 -3.69 -0.68 20.67
C MET A 510 -3.34 0.73 20.14
N LEU A 511 -4.19 1.34 19.31
CA LEU A 511 -4.01 2.72 18.87
C LEU A 511 -4.10 3.72 20.04
N GLN A 512 -5.07 3.54 20.92
CA GLN A 512 -5.22 4.39 22.11
C GLN A 512 -4.01 4.29 23.06
N ALA A 513 -3.36 3.13 23.13
CA ALA A 513 -2.17 2.90 23.95
C ALA A 513 -0.88 3.52 23.39
N GLN A 514 -0.86 3.98 22.14
CA GLN A 514 0.30 4.63 21.52
C GLN A 514 0.57 6.00 22.14
N ALA A 515 1.76 6.20 22.72
CA ALA A 515 2.06 7.43 23.44
C ALA A 515 2.19 8.66 22.51
N ASN A 516 2.64 8.47 21.28
CA ASN A 516 2.98 9.54 20.37
C ASN A 516 1.79 10.14 19.61
N ILE A 517 0.71 9.38 19.44
CA ILE A 517 -0.49 9.87 18.73
C ILE A 517 -1.12 11.00 19.56
N PRO A 518 -1.34 12.19 18.95
CA PRO A 518 -1.97 13.32 19.64
C PRO A 518 -3.38 12.98 20.17
N PRO A 519 -3.78 13.53 21.32
CA PRO A 519 -5.09 13.22 21.94
C PRO A 519 -6.29 13.47 21.01
N ALA A 520 -6.27 14.54 20.21
CA ALA A 520 -7.35 14.83 19.26
C ALA A 520 -7.49 13.76 18.18
N ILE A 521 -6.36 13.22 17.70
CA ILE A 521 -6.35 12.12 16.74
C ILE A 521 -6.89 10.84 17.39
N LYS A 522 -6.47 10.52 18.63
CA LYS A 522 -6.99 9.36 19.37
C LYS A 522 -8.50 9.43 19.52
N ALA A 523 -9.03 10.58 19.94
CA ALA A 523 -10.46 10.80 20.11
C ALA A 523 -11.23 10.63 18.77
N GLY A 524 -10.67 11.14 17.66
CA GLY A 524 -11.25 10.95 16.34
C GLY A 524 -11.27 9.48 15.91
N LEU A 525 -10.18 8.74 16.11
CA LEU A 525 -10.09 7.31 15.78
C LEU A 525 -11.00 6.45 16.66
N GLU A 526 -11.23 6.84 17.91
CA GLU A 526 -12.16 6.13 18.82
C GLU A 526 -13.58 6.09 18.24
N SER A 527 -14.01 7.15 17.53
CA SER A 527 -15.33 7.18 16.89
C SER A 527 -15.53 6.11 15.82
N TYR A 528 -14.43 5.62 15.23
CA TYR A 528 -14.46 4.55 14.24
C TYR A 528 -14.30 3.14 14.83
N TYR A 529 -13.59 3.01 15.95
CA TYR A 529 -13.14 1.72 16.50
C TYR A 529 -13.54 1.48 17.96
N GLY A 530 -14.20 2.46 18.59
CA GLY A 530 -14.71 2.37 19.96
C GLY A 530 -15.96 1.50 20.12
#